data_4677683d890e2ec06c691d659d051be6
#
_entry.id   4677683d890e2ec06c691d659d051be6
#
_cell.length_a   1.000
_cell.length_b   1.000
_cell.length_c   1.000
_cell.angle_alpha   90.00
_cell.angle_beta   90.00
_cell.angle_gamma   90.00
#
_symmetry.space_group_name_H-M   'P 1'
#
loop_
_entity.id
_entity.type
_entity.pdbx_description
1 polymer ?
#
loop_
_entity_poly.entity_id
_entity_poly.type
_entity_poly.pdbx_seq_one_letter_code
_entity_poly.pdbx_strand_id
1 'polypeptide(L)'
;MNFCKVLLLMSVFDQFRGLFSSDMAIDLGTANTLVYVKGKGIVLSEPSVVAYHVKDGVKKVLAVGEDAKLMLGRTPGSIEAIRPMREGVIADFDTAEEMIKHFIRKVHKRSTFSKPKIIVCVPHGATPVEKRAIRQSVLSAGARRAGLIAEPIAAAIGAGMPITDPTGNMVVDIGGGTT
;
A
#
# COMPACT_ATOMS: atom_id res chain seq x y z
N MET A 1 10.00 -8.22 7.32
CA MET A 1 10.68 -7.21 8.16
C MET A 1 11.79 -6.45 7.43
N ASN A 2 11.88 -6.53 6.10
CA ASN A 2 13.01 -5.96 5.35
C ASN A 2 12.66 -4.87 4.33
N PHE A 3 11.42 -4.42 4.32
CA PHE A 3 10.92 -3.33 3.45
C PHE A 3 11.66 -1.99 3.65
N CYS A 4 12.28 -1.82 4.82
CA CYS A 4 13.01 -0.59 5.18
C CYS A 4 14.24 -0.29 4.31
N LYS A 5 14.85 -1.31 3.68
CA LYS A 5 16.07 -1.14 2.87
C LYS A 5 15.81 -0.66 1.45
N VAL A 6 14.61 -0.88 0.91
CA VAL A 6 14.22 -0.38 -0.44
C VAL A 6 14.33 1.14 -0.53
N LEU A 7 14.10 1.83 0.58
CA LEU A 7 14.19 3.29 0.65
C LEU A 7 15.62 3.83 0.72
N LEU A 8 16.59 3.02 1.14
CA LEU A 8 17.99 3.46 1.22
C LEU A 8 18.60 3.70 -0.18
N LEU A 9 18.20 2.91 -1.17
CA LEU A 9 18.68 3.06 -2.55
C LEU A 9 18.09 4.28 -3.27
N MET A 10 16.92 4.77 -2.87
CA MET A 10 16.39 6.06 -3.36
C MET A 10 17.13 7.28 -2.77
N SER A 11 17.96 7.06 -1.75
CA SER A 11 18.61 8.10 -0.96
C SER A 11 19.81 8.76 -1.64
N VAL A 12 20.46 8.12 -2.59
CA VAL A 12 21.74 8.63 -3.14
C VAL A 12 21.55 9.81 -4.10
N PHE A 13 20.40 9.94 -4.75
CA PHE A 13 20.13 11.02 -5.71
C PHE A 13 19.24 12.17 -5.16
N ASP A 14 18.57 11.99 -4.02
CA ASP A 14 17.66 13.01 -3.47
C ASP A 14 18.16 13.65 -2.15
N GLN A 15 19.41 13.47 -1.79
CA GLN A 15 19.96 13.85 -0.47
C GLN A 15 19.87 15.36 -0.20
N PHE A 16 19.77 16.20 -1.22
CA PHE A 16 19.71 17.67 -1.06
C PHE A 16 18.30 18.28 -1.18
N ARG A 17 17.30 17.53 -1.64
CA ARG A 17 15.90 18.01 -1.74
C ARG A 17 14.96 17.39 -0.69
N GLY A 18 15.47 16.53 0.17
CA GLY A 18 14.69 15.65 1.02
C GLY A 18 14.34 16.17 2.41
N LEU A 19 14.76 17.37 2.81
CA LEU A 19 14.56 17.85 4.19
C LEU A 19 13.08 18.12 4.56
N PHE A 20 12.16 18.18 3.58
CA PHE A 20 10.74 18.47 3.81
C PHE A 20 9.76 17.51 3.12
N SER A 21 10.21 16.43 2.50
CA SER A 21 9.34 15.49 1.79
C SER A 21 9.14 14.23 2.61
N SER A 22 7.89 13.96 3.00
CA SER A 22 7.49 12.71 3.67
C SER A 22 7.28 11.61 2.63
N ASP A 23 8.35 11.20 1.92
CA ASP A 23 8.27 10.11 0.94
C ASP A 23 7.85 8.82 1.63
N MET A 24 6.95 8.07 0.99
CA MET A 24 6.27 6.92 1.57
C MET A 24 6.48 5.66 0.72
N ALA A 25 6.44 4.52 1.38
CA ALA A 25 6.25 3.25 0.73
C ALA A 25 5.03 2.54 1.32
N ILE A 26 4.23 1.94 0.45
CA ILE A 26 3.01 1.22 0.82
C ILE A 26 3.17 -0.23 0.38
N ASP A 27 2.94 -1.13 1.30
CA ASP A 27 2.84 -2.56 1.04
C ASP A 27 1.38 -2.98 1.15
N LEU A 28 0.80 -3.39 0.01
CA LEU A 28 -0.60 -3.80 -0.10
C LEU A 28 -0.73 -5.30 0.13
N GLY A 29 -0.57 -5.73 1.37
CA GLY A 29 -0.73 -7.14 1.72
C GLY A 29 -2.19 -7.60 1.75
N THR A 30 -2.40 -8.91 1.55
CA THR A 30 -3.73 -9.53 1.60
C THR A 30 -4.38 -9.40 2.98
N ALA A 31 -3.61 -9.56 4.04
CA ALA A 31 -4.10 -9.46 5.42
C ALA A 31 -4.00 -8.04 5.98
N ASN A 32 -2.83 -7.41 5.83
CA ASN A 32 -2.53 -6.09 6.37
C ASN A 32 -1.84 -5.23 5.32
N THR A 33 -2.14 -3.95 5.35
CA THR A 33 -1.42 -2.91 4.62
C THR A 33 -0.45 -2.20 5.55
N LEU A 34 0.80 -2.04 5.10
CA LEU A 34 1.84 -1.30 5.82
C LEU A 34 2.15 0.01 5.10
N VAL A 35 2.35 1.08 5.86
CA VAL A 35 2.85 2.35 5.33
C VAL A 35 4.13 2.72 6.07
N TYR A 36 5.18 2.87 5.31
CA TYR A 36 6.47 3.36 5.77
C TYR A 36 6.67 4.80 5.34
N VAL A 37 7.20 5.63 6.23
CA VAL A 37 7.59 7.01 5.92
C VAL A 37 9.09 7.16 6.11
N LYS A 38 9.76 7.77 5.14
CA LYS A 38 11.20 8.03 5.20
C LYS A 38 11.56 8.79 6.48
N GLY A 39 12.51 8.26 7.25
CA GLY A 39 12.97 8.85 8.51
C GLY A 39 12.10 8.59 9.73
N LYS A 40 10.90 8.00 9.56
CA LYS A 40 10.00 7.67 10.68
C LYS A 40 9.76 6.17 10.85
N GLY A 41 10.11 5.35 9.86
CA GLY A 41 9.84 3.91 9.88
C GLY A 41 8.41 3.57 9.48
N ILE A 42 7.92 2.41 9.93
CA ILE A 42 6.53 1.98 9.72
C ILE A 42 5.63 2.81 10.63
N VAL A 43 4.78 3.62 10.02
CA VAL A 43 3.88 4.55 10.73
C VAL A 43 2.43 4.07 10.73
N LEU A 44 2.09 3.07 9.90
CA LEU A 44 0.77 2.45 9.84
C LEU A 44 0.92 0.96 9.52
N SER A 45 0.21 0.15 10.28
CA SER A 45 0.05 -1.29 10.05
C SER A 45 -1.40 -1.62 10.38
N GLU A 46 -2.23 -1.75 9.36
CA GLU A 46 -3.66 -1.95 9.53
C GLU A 46 -4.20 -3.05 8.62
N PRO A 47 -5.29 -3.73 9.01
CA PRO A 47 -5.96 -4.72 8.19
C PRO A 47 -6.39 -4.16 6.84
N SER A 48 -6.22 -4.95 5.77
CA SER A 48 -6.70 -4.63 4.43
C SER A 48 -8.20 -4.90 4.32
N VAL A 49 -9.00 -4.07 5.00
CA VAL A 49 -10.47 -4.19 5.07
C VAL A 49 -11.10 -2.81 4.89
N VAL A 50 -12.22 -2.77 4.18
CA VAL A 50 -13.07 -1.57 4.05
C VAL A 50 -14.51 -1.94 4.36
N ALA A 51 -15.18 -1.15 5.16
CA ALA A 51 -16.60 -1.27 5.43
C ALA A 51 -17.39 -0.15 4.72
N TYR A 52 -18.47 -0.53 4.09
CA TYR A 52 -19.40 0.35 3.37
C TYR A 52 -20.76 0.36 4.03
N HIS A 53 -21.39 1.51 4.06
CA HIS A 53 -22.83 1.61 4.21
C HIS A 53 -23.46 1.60 2.82
N VAL A 54 -24.33 0.64 2.59
CA VAL A 54 -25.07 0.47 1.32
C VAL A 54 -26.49 1.00 1.51
N LYS A 55 -26.82 2.08 0.81
CA LYS A 55 -28.18 2.65 0.81
C LYS A 55 -28.59 2.96 -0.63
N ASP A 56 -29.74 2.46 -1.05
CA ASP A 56 -30.31 2.69 -2.38
C ASP A 56 -29.32 2.33 -3.51
N GLY A 57 -28.52 1.27 -3.31
CA GLY A 57 -27.49 0.82 -4.26
C GLY A 57 -26.21 1.66 -4.26
N VAL A 58 -26.13 2.72 -3.45
CA VAL A 58 -24.94 3.56 -3.34
C VAL A 58 -24.07 3.10 -2.17
N LYS A 59 -22.80 2.78 -2.45
CA LYS A 59 -21.80 2.44 -1.43
C LYS A 59 -21.10 3.69 -0.92
N LYS A 60 -21.12 3.91 0.38
CA LYS A 60 -20.38 4.98 1.05
C LYS A 60 -19.41 4.37 2.06
N VAL A 61 -18.11 4.72 1.98
CA VAL A 61 -17.11 4.24 2.93
C VAL A 61 -17.49 4.67 4.34
N LEU A 62 -17.59 3.70 5.24
CA LEU A 62 -17.91 3.87 6.65
C LEU A 62 -16.66 3.78 7.52
N ALA A 63 -15.82 2.78 7.28
CA ALA A 63 -14.59 2.53 8.02
C ALA A 63 -13.53 1.86 7.14
N VAL A 64 -12.27 1.97 7.53
CA VAL A 64 -11.13 1.31 6.86
C VAL A 64 -10.16 0.82 7.92
N GLY A 65 -9.48 -0.29 7.65
CA GLY A 65 -8.47 -0.83 8.55
C GLY A 65 -9.06 -1.55 9.77
N GLU A 66 -8.55 -1.26 10.95
CA GLU A 66 -8.95 -1.95 12.19
C GLU A 66 -10.43 -1.75 12.50
N ASP A 67 -10.95 -0.54 12.33
CA ASP A 67 -12.38 -0.25 12.57
C ASP A 67 -13.28 -1.06 11.63
N ALA A 68 -12.88 -1.21 10.36
CA ALA A 68 -13.61 -2.04 9.40
C ALA A 68 -13.52 -3.54 9.73
N LYS A 69 -12.38 -4.00 10.25
CA LYS A 69 -12.18 -5.39 10.66
C LYS A 69 -13.12 -5.79 11.79
N LEU A 70 -13.36 -4.90 12.75
CA LEU A 70 -14.31 -5.14 13.84
C LEU A 70 -15.76 -5.37 13.36
N MET A 71 -16.05 -4.89 12.15
CA MET A 71 -17.36 -5.03 11.51
C MET A 71 -17.51 -6.32 10.70
N LEU A 72 -16.43 -7.05 10.41
CA LEU A 72 -16.49 -8.30 9.65
C LEU A 72 -17.38 -9.34 10.34
N GLY A 73 -18.41 -9.82 9.64
CA GLY A 73 -19.33 -10.86 10.13
C GLY A 73 -20.28 -10.39 11.26
N ARG A 74 -20.33 -9.10 11.58
CA ARG A 74 -21.13 -8.52 12.68
C ARG A 74 -22.01 -7.36 12.24
N THR A 75 -22.21 -7.18 10.94
CA THR A 75 -22.90 -6.01 10.39
C THR A 75 -24.36 -6.26 10.12
N PRO A 76 -25.26 -5.28 10.39
CA PRO A 76 -26.62 -5.28 9.87
C PRO A 76 -26.59 -5.32 8.34
N GLY A 77 -27.68 -5.76 7.70
CA GLY A 77 -27.76 -5.94 6.25
C GLY A 77 -27.47 -4.72 5.37
N SER A 78 -27.40 -3.52 5.98
CA SER A 78 -27.01 -2.28 5.29
C SER A 78 -25.50 -1.98 5.31
N ILE A 79 -24.70 -2.79 6.00
CA ILE A 79 -23.24 -2.60 6.09
C ILE A 79 -22.54 -3.82 5.49
N GLU A 80 -21.63 -3.58 4.58
CA GLU A 80 -20.82 -4.60 3.91
C GLU A 80 -19.34 -4.36 4.22
N ALA A 81 -18.65 -5.35 4.77
CA ALA A 81 -17.20 -5.29 5.00
C ALA A 81 -16.46 -6.20 4.02
N ILE A 82 -15.53 -5.63 3.27
CA ILE A 82 -14.87 -6.27 2.12
C ILE A 82 -13.35 -6.26 2.32
N ARG A 83 -12.70 -7.35 1.92
CA ARG A 83 -11.25 -7.42 1.72
C ARG A 83 -10.95 -7.21 0.25
N PRO A 84 -10.33 -6.07 -0.15
CA PRO A 84 -10.05 -5.80 -1.55
C PRO A 84 -8.93 -6.66 -2.14
N MET A 85 -8.09 -7.24 -1.26
CA MET A 85 -6.98 -8.12 -1.64
C MET A 85 -7.33 -9.56 -1.30
N ARG A 86 -7.19 -10.47 -2.27
CA ARG A 86 -7.37 -11.92 -2.08
C ARG A 86 -6.29 -12.66 -2.85
N GLU A 87 -5.65 -13.63 -2.20
CA GLU A 87 -4.65 -14.50 -2.84
C GLU A 87 -3.58 -13.72 -3.63
N GLY A 88 -3.13 -12.59 -3.08
CA GLY A 88 -2.11 -11.74 -3.70
C GLY A 88 -2.55 -10.95 -4.93
N VAL A 89 -3.86 -10.91 -5.23
CA VAL A 89 -4.40 -10.09 -6.33
C VAL A 89 -5.42 -9.09 -5.81
N ILE A 90 -5.64 -8.04 -6.58
CA ILE A 90 -6.70 -7.07 -6.29
C ILE A 90 -8.02 -7.64 -6.79
N ALA A 91 -8.87 -8.07 -5.87
CA ALA A 91 -10.19 -8.63 -6.19
C ALA A 91 -11.26 -7.55 -6.40
N ASP A 92 -11.08 -6.38 -5.80
CA ASP A 92 -12.00 -5.23 -5.88
C ASP A 92 -11.20 -3.94 -5.96
N PHE A 93 -11.17 -3.35 -7.17
CA PHE A 93 -10.37 -2.14 -7.46
C PHE A 93 -10.88 -0.91 -6.75
N ASP A 94 -12.18 -0.69 -6.77
CA ASP A 94 -12.80 0.50 -6.18
C ASP A 94 -12.56 0.50 -4.67
N THR A 95 -12.70 -0.66 -4.05
CA THR A 95 -12.41 -0.84 -2.63
C THR A 95 -10.93 -0.66 -2.31
N ALA A 96 -10.02 -1.19 -3.14
CA ALA A 96 -8.57 -1.00 -2.96
C ALA A 96 -8.18 0.48 -3.12
N GLU A 97 -8.78 1.18 -4.08
CA GLU A 97 -8.55 2.60 -4.29
C GLU A 97 -8.95 3.43 -3.07
N GLU A 98 -10.14 3.21 -2.52
CA GLU A 98 -10.60 3.91 -1.32
C GLU A 98 -9.73 3.59 -0.10
N MET A 99 -9.29 2.35 0.06
CA MET A 99 -8.36 1.94 1.11
C MET A 99 -7.03 2.68 1.00
N ILE A 100 -6.42 2.70 -0.18
CA ILE A 100 -5.16 3.39 -0.44
C ILE A 100 -5.29 4.89 -0.15
N LYS A 101 -6.34 5.53 -0.66
CA LYS A 101 -6.63 6.94 -0.41
C LYS A 101 -6.77 7.23 1.08
N HIS A 102 -7.48 6.37 1.81
CA HIS A 102 -7.67 6.53 3.25
C HIS A 102 -6.34 6.47 4.00
N PHE A 103 -5.52 5.45 3.76
CA PHE A 103 -4.23 5.28 4.45
C PHE A 103 -3.24 6.40 4.12
N ILE A 104 -3.18 6.83 2.86
CA ILE A 104 -2.34 7.99 2.49
C ILE A 104 -2.79 9.24 3.24
N ARG A 105 -4.10 9.53 3.29
CA ARG A 105 -4.62 10.70 3.99
C ARG A 105 -4.41 10.62 5.50
N LYS A 106 -4.51 9.42 6.08
CA LYS A 106 -4.28 9.18 7.52
C LYS A 106 -2.83 9.48 7.92
N VAL A 107 -1.88 9.10 7.08
CA VAL A 107 -0.45 9.32 7.31
C VAL A 107 -0.01 10.72 6.89
N HIS A 108 -0.48 11.18 5.73
CA HIS A 108 -0.16 12.50 5.19
C HIS A 108 -1.17 13.54 5.70
N LYS A 109 -1.00 14.00 6.93
CA LYS A 109 -1.78 15.12 7.46
C LYS A 109 -1.56 16.36 6.59
N ARG A 110 -2.64 17.08 6.24
CA ARG A 110 -2.71 18.25 5.34
C ARG A 110 -1.69 19.38 5.57
N SER A 111 -0.82 19.27 6.56
CA SER A 111 0.12 20.30 7.01
C SER A 111 1.46 20.33 6.27
N THR A 112 1.72 19.44 5.32
CA THR A 112 3.01 19.41 4.63
C THR A 112 2.89 20.17 3.30
N PHE A 113 3.66 21.24 3.16
CA PHE A 113 3.79 22.04 1.92
C PHE A 113 4.32 21.23 0.73
N SER A 114 4.80 20.02 0.95
CA SER A 114 5.39 19.16 -0.07
C SER A 114 4.59 17.86 -0.23
N LYS A 115 4.05 17.65 -1.43
CA LYS A 115 3.39 16.38 -1.81
C LYS A 115 4.40 15.24 -1.84
N PRO A 116 4.13 14.07 -1.22
CA PRO A 116 5.06 12.95 -1.14
C PRO A 116 5.27 12.26 -2.50
N LYS A 117 6.43 11.64 -2.67
CA LYS A 117 6.61 10.55 -3.62
C LYS A 117 6.19 9.26 -2.91
N ILE A 118 5.40 8.44 -3.57
CA ILE A 118 4.91 7.18 -3.00
C ILE A 118 5.32 6.02 -3.89
N ILE A 119 5.91 4.99 -3.29
CA ILE A 119 6.15 3.69 -3.92
C ILE A 119 5.14 2.71 -3.34
N VAL A 120 4.51 1.94 -4.22
CA VAL A 120 3.57 0.89 -3.83
C VAL A 120 4.11 -0.45 -4.27
N CYS A 121 4.17 -1.41 -3.34
CA CYS A 121 4.38 -2.81 -3.66
C CYS A 121 3.13 -3.37 -4.31
N VAL A 122 3.33 -4.08 -5.41
CA VAL A 122 2.26 -4.74 -6.15
C VAL A 122 2.61 -6.21 -6.34
N PRO A 123 1.62 -7.09 -6.32
CA PRO A 123 1.83 -8.51 -6.60
C PRO A 123 2.56 -8.70 -7.95
N HIS A 124 3.37 -9.75 -8.04
CA HIS A 124 4.11 -10.03 -9.29
C HIS A 124 3.16 -10.23 -10.47
N GLY A 125 2.03 -10.93 -10.25
CA GLY A 125 1.00 -11.20 -11.25
C GLY A 125 0.06 -10.03 -11.56
N ALA A 126 0.26 -8.84 -10.98
CA ALA A 126 -0.61 -7.71 -11.26
C ALA A 126 -0.58 -7.31 -12.74
N THR A 127 -1.76 -7.19 -13.33
CA THR A 127 -1.97 -6.82 -14.73
C THR A 127 -1.58 -5.36 -14.99
N PRO A 128 -1.33 -4.96 -16.25
CA PRO A 128 -1.09 -3.56 -16.60
C PRO A 128 -2.24 -2.62 -16.20
N VAL A 129 -3.49 -3.10 -16.26
CA VAL A 129 -4.68 -2.34 -15.86
C VAL A 129 -4.66 -2.08 -14.36
N GLU A 130 -4.40 -3.10 -13.55
CA GLU A 130 -4.26 -3.00 -12.11
C GLU A 130 -3.15 -2.04 -11.70
N LYS A 131 -1.98 -2.19 -12.29
CA LYS A 131 -0.83 -1.29 -12.07
C LYS A 131 -1.18 0.16 -12.38
N ARG A 132 -1.93 0.40 -13.47
CA ARG A 132 -2.39 1.73 -13.84
C ARG A 132 -3.40 2.28 -12.83
N ALA A 133 -4.38 1.47 -12.40
CA ALA A 133 -5.38 1.85 -11.41
C ALA A 133 -4.74 2.23 -10.08
N ILE A 134 -3.84 1.40 -9.54
CA ILE A 134 -3.10 1.71 -8.30
C ILE A 134 -2.32 3.03 -8.43
N ARG A 135 -1.59 3.20 -9.54
CA ARG A 135 -0.84 4.45 -9.78
C ARG A 135 -1.77 5.67 -9.78
N GLN A 136 -2.92 5.57 -10.44
CA GLN A 136 -3.90 6.64 -10.50
C GLN A 136 -4.49 6.95 -9.11
N SER A 137 -4.82 5.92 -8.34
CA SER A 137 -5.35 6.06 -6.97
C SER A 137 -4.38 6.79 -6.06
N VAL A 138 -3.10 6.45 -6.14
CA VAL A 138 -2.04 7.10 -5.36
C VAL A 138 -1.88 8.57 -5.75
N LEU A 139 -1.92 8.89 -7.03
CA LEU A 139 -1.87 10.28 -7.52
C LEU A 139 -3.11 11.07 -7.09
N SER A 140 -4.31 10.47 -7.19
CA SER A 140 -5.58 11.06 -6.74
C SER A 140 -5.62 11.29 -5.22
N ALA A 141 -4.91 10.46 -4.45
CA ALA A 141 -4.75 10.64 -3.01
C ALA A 141 -3.83 11.81 -2.63
N GLY A 142 -3.15 12.43 -3.60
CA GLY A 142 -2.33 13.62 -3.40
C GLY A 142 -0.83 13.42 -3.52
N ALA A 143 -0.37 12.24 -3.97
CA ALA A 143 1.05 12.04 -4.25
C ALA A 143 1.52 12.90 -5.44
N ARG A 144 2.77 13.39 -5.35
CA ARG A 144 3.44 14.08 -6.46
C ARG A 144 3.89 13.11 -7.55
N ARG A 145 4.35 11.94 -7.14
CA ARG A 145 4.77 10.82 -8.01
C ARG A 145 4.36 9.49 -7.39
N ALA A 146 3.96 8.55 -8.22
CA ALA A 146 3.66 7.18 -7.85
C ALA A 146 4.59 6.22 -8.60
N GLY A 147 5.40 5.49 -7.86
CA GLY A 147 6.22 4.37 -8.33
C GLY A 147 5.55 3.05 -7.96
N LEU A 148 5.76 2.03 -8.78
CA LEU A 148 5.34 0.66 -8.46
C LEU A 148 6.58 -0.24 -8.46
N ILE A 149 6.61 -1.19 -7.52
CA ILE A 149 7.65 -2.20 -7.44
C ILE A 149 6.98 -3.56 -7.23
N ALA A 150 7.49 -4.61 -7.90
CA ALA A 150 7.00 -5.95 -7.67
C ALA A 150 7.40 -6.43 -6.27
N GLU A 151 6.47 -7.06 -5.55
CA GLU A 151 6.64 -7.54 -4.19
C GLU A 151 7.91 -8.40 -3.99
N PRO A 152 8.22 -9.42 -4.84
CA PRO A 152 9.44 -10.19 -4.69
C PRO A 152 10.73 -9.36 -4.85
N ILE A 153 10.72 -8.35 -5.72
CA ILE A 153 11.86 -7.45 -5.90
C ILE A 153 12.05 -6.57 -4.66
N ALA A 154 10.96 -6.05 -4.12
CA ALA A 154 10.99 -5.27 -2.89
C ALA A 154 11.51 -6.10 -1.71
N ALA A 155 11.07 -7.35 -1.59
CA ALA A 155 11.53 -8.29 -0.57
C ALA A 155 13.03 -8.60 -0.72
N ALA A 156 13.50 -8.88 -1.93
CA ALA A 156 14.92 -9.13 -2.22
C ALA A 156 15.81 -7.93 -1.85
N ILE A 157 15.41 -6.71 -2.25
CA ILE A 157 16.11 -5.48 -1.86
C ILE A 157 16.11 -5.33 -0.33
N GLY A 158 14.96 -5.56 0.31
CA GLY A 158 14.81 -5.48 1.75
C GLY A 158 15.69 -6.48 2.52
N ALA A 159 15.91 -7.66 1.93
CA ALA A 159 16.83 -8.68 2.44
C ALA A 159 18.32 -8.34 2.17
N GLY A 160 18.60 -7.29 1.40
CA GLY A 160 19.97 -6.90 1.02
C GLY A 160 20.58 -7.80 -0.03
N MET A 161 19.75 -8.48 -0.84
CA MET A 161 20.23 -9.33 -1.94
C MET A 161 20.79 -8.50 -3.08
N PRO A 162 21.82 -8.98 -3.79
CA PRO A 162 22.42 -8.29 -4.92
C PRO A 162 21.56 -8.46 -6.18
N ILE A 163 20.47 -7.71 -6.27
CA ILE A 163 19.49 -7.82 -7.37
C ILE A 163 20.00 -7.35 -8.73
N THR A 164 21.17 -6.67 -8.75
CA THR A 164 21.81 -6.17 -9.97
C THR A 164 22.87 -7.10 -10.51
N ASP A 165 23.29 -8.07 -9.73
CA ASP A 165 24.35 -9.01 -10.12
C ASP A 165 23.75 -10.16 -10.95
N PRO A 166 24.48 -10.72 -11.91
CA PRO A 166 24.01 -11.84 -12.73
C PRO A 166 24.09 -13.16 -11.97
N THR A 167 23.61 -13.18 -10.74
CA THR A 167 23.58 -14.36 -9.85
C THR A 167 22.14 -14.75 -9.54
N GLY A 168 21.87 -16.07 -9.49
CA GLY A 168 20.58 -16.58 -9.06
C GLY A 168 20.39 -16.37 -7.56
N ASN A 169 19.36 -15.60 -7.18
CA ASN A 169 18.96 -15.39 -5.80
C ASN A 169 17.52 -15.83 -5.62
N MET A 170 17.18 -16.32 -4.45
CA MET A 170 15.82 -16.73 -4.09
C MET A 170 15.38 -16.01 -2.82
N VAL A 171 14.17 -15.49 -2.84
CA VAL A 171 13.47 -15.00 -1.65
C VAL A 171 12.16 -15.77 -1.53
N VAL A 172 11.81 -16.20 -0.34
CA VAL A 172 10.51 -16.80 -0.01
C VAL A 172 9.82 -15.86 0.95
N ASP A 173 8.71 -15.32 0.48
CA ASP A 173 7.85 -14.44 1.28
C ASP A 173 6.56 -15.19 1.61
N ILE A 174 6.27 -15.34 2.90
CA ILE A 174 5.09 -16.05 3.39
C ILE A 174 4.19 -15.01 4.06
N GLY A 175 3.13 -14.66 3.37
CA GLY A 175 2.14 -13.68 3.79
C GLY A 175 0.90 -14.30 4.44
N GLY A 176 -0.12 -13.46 4.66
CA GLY A 176 -1.40 -13.88 5.23
C GLY A 176 -2.36 -14.57 4.25
N GLY A 177 -2.02 -14.62 2.97
CA GLY A 177 -2.87 -15.21 1.92
C GLY A 177 -2.11 -15.63 0.67
N THR A 178 -0.79 -15.46 0.65
CA THR A 178 0.08 -15.83 -0.49
C THR A 178 1.46 -16.25 0.00
N THR A 179 2.10 -17.04 -0.82
CA THR A 179 3.52 -17.40 -0.68
C THR A 179 4.20 -17.16 -2.01
#